data_ff23d5448440635147a9fb8ee8419964
#
_entry.id   ff23d5448440635147a9fb8ee8419964
#
_cell.length_a   1.000
_cell.length_b   1.000
_cell.length_c   1.000
_cell.angle_alpha   90.00
_cell.angle_beta   90.00
_cell.angle_gamma   90.00
#
_symmetry.space_group_name_H-M   'P 1'
#
loop_
_entity.id
_entity.type
_entity.pdbx_description
1 polymer ?
#
loop_
_entity_poly.entity_id
_entity_poly.type
_entity_poly.pdbx_seq_one_letter_code
_entity_poly.pdbx_strand_id
1 'polypeptide(L)'
;MLNFSFASLLMAIVTSNLFIIVLTLIFINQSVMREFGFSLLGMICTLVFIRMLFPFEFAHMTKNINLPMAVSRLISFIRHPGIPVLGYSCSVWDIFVMIWGIGFLVLFYQYMSSIKDTYNFIYKYGVNVTDTPGYKAALCKTIDNKKLQDRITILQLPLISSPAVFRYHMHYYILMPDKLPLNEDEQEFIFRHEVSHILHHDITLKFFLQIICLFYWWNPFCYMLKKRSSLLFELRVDSSVVSQGDEQIRQYIACLVKVSKYSVSGNSGLSMPSAIRFSLKMESDTFIRVCFLLENKKMKNKILTRLISLPLCIIYIFSFLFIFEGYYVNPGDIGYSQEVTSENTYLVKNKDNTYDVYFYGKHIDTASSLDYYPDDCKIYLSLKEAKKNEEN
;
A
#
# COMPACT_ATOMS: atom_id res chain seq x y z
N MET A 1 -17.08 15.78 -7.39
CA MET A 1 -16.84 14.51 -8.10
C MET A 1 -15.46 13.98 -7.70
N LEU A 2 -15.31 12.66 -7.58
CA LEU A 2 -14.00 12.01 -7.42
C LEU A 2 -13.39 11.84 -8.81
N ASN A 3 -12.19 12.34 -9.02
CA ASN A 3 -11.46 12.18 -10.27
C ASN A 3 -10.25 11.26 -10.05
N PHE A 4 -9.96 10.46 -11.06
CA PHE A 4 -8.74 9.66 -11.13
C PHE A 4 -7.86 10.25 -12.22
N SER A 5 -6.69 10.75 -11.85
CA SER A 5 -5.72 11.31 -12.77
C SER A 5 -4.33 10.70 -12.54
N PHE A 6 -3.45 10.85 -13.51
CA PHE A 6 -2.04 10.47 -13.34
C PHE A 6 -1.41 11.21 -12.16
N ALA A 7 -1.76 12.49 -12.00
CA ALA A 7 -1.25 13.31 -10.92
C ALA A 7 -1.73 12.81 -9.55
N SER A 8 -3.00 12.39 -9.44
CA SER A 8 -3.54 11.81 -8.20
C SER A 8 -2.87 10.47 -7.85
N LEU A 9 -2.57 9.64 -8.85
CA LEU A 9 -1.80 8.40 -8.66
C LEU A 9 -0.37 8.69 -8.17
N LEU A 10 0.31 9.65 -8.80
CA LEU A 10 1.66 10.06 -8.41
C LEU A 10 1.68 10.58 -6.96
N MET A 11 0.73 11.46 -6.60
CA MET A 11 0.59 11.94 -5.22
C MET A 11 0.32 10.83 -4.22
N ALA A 12 -0.53 9.86 -4.57
CA ALA A 12 -0.79 8.70 -3.74
C ALA A 12 0.48 7.87 -3.49
N ILE A 13 1.29 7.65 -4.53
CA ILE A 13 2.55 6.92 -4.43
C ILE A 13 3.56 7.69 -3.56
N VAL A 14 3.77 8.97 -3.84
CA VAL A 14 4.74 9.81 -3.11
C VAL A 14 4.38 9.89 -1.63
N THR A 15 3.13 10.21 -1.30
CA THR A 15 2.67 10.30 0.10
C THR A 15 2.72 8.96 0.80
N SER A 16 2.28 7.88 0.16
CA SER A 16 2.35 6.53 0.73
C SER A 16 3.79 6.12 1.00
N ASN A 17 4.72 6.35 0.06
CA ASN A 17 6.13 6.05 0.25
C ASN A 17 6.75 6.86 1.39
N LEU A 18 6.39 8.14 1.54
CA LEU A 18 6.82 8.97 2.67
C LEU A 18 6.36 8.37 4.01
N PHE A 19 5.09 7.99 4.12
CA PHE A 19 4.56 7.36 5.34
C PHE A 19 5.22 6.00 5.62
N ILE A 20 5.53 5.21 4.60
CA ILE A 20 6.25 3.93 4.75
C ILE A 20 7.67 4.15 5.25
N ILE A 21 8.35 5.21 4.77
CA ILE A 21 9.68 5.59 5.27
C ILE A 21 9.58 5.96 6.76
N VAL A 22 8.64 6.82 7.13
CA VAL A 22 8.41 7.20 8.54
C VAL A 22 8.14 5.97 9.41
N LEU A 23 7.24 5.09 8.97
CA LEU A 23 6.95 3.82 9.64
C LEU A 23 8.23 2.98 9.82
N THR A 24 9.04 2.87 8.76
CA THR A 24 10.28 2.08 8.80
C THR A 24 11.30 2.67 9.78
N LEU A 25 11.46 3.99 9.80
CA LEU A 25 12.34 4.68 10.75
C LEU A 25 11.91 4.46 12.21
N ILE A 26 10.60 4.46 12.49
CA ILE A 26 10.06 4.14 13.81
C ILE A 26 10.44 2.70 14.21
N PHE A 27 10.34 1.74 13.28
CA PHE A 27 10.68 0.33 13.56
C PHE A 27 12.18 0.06 13.72
N ILE A 28 13.06 0.93 13.23
CA ILE A 28 14.52 0.79 13.43
C ILE A 28 14.88 1.02 14.91
N ASN A 29 14.19 1.94 15.56
CA ASN A 29 14.44 2.25 16.98
C ASN A 29 13.34 1.62 17.87
N GLN A 30 13.68 0.54 18.56
CA GLN A 30 12.74 -0.20 19.41
C GLN A 30 12.16 0.66 20.54
N SER A 31 12.95 1.57 21.12
CA SER A 31 12.48 2.48 22.15
C SER A 31 11.41 3.42 21.64
N VAL A 32 11.63 3.99 20.44
CA VAL A 32 10.67 4.87 19.75
C VAL A 32 9.39 4.08 19.40
N MET A 33 9.53 2.88 18.84
CA MET A 33 8.40 2.01 18.49
C MET A 33 7.47 1.76 19.68
N ARG A 34 8.03 1.58 20.89
CA ARG A 34 7.26 1.33 22.13
C ARG A 34 6.53 2.57 22.62
N GLU A 35 7.15 3.75 22.48
CA GLU A 35 6.52 5.00 22.89
C GLU A 35 5.25 5.32 22.10
N PHE A 36 5.24 4.97 20.82
CA PHE A 36 4.14 5.29 19.91
C PHE A 36 2.94 4.34 19.96
N GLY A 37 3.15 3.11 20.35
CA GLY A 37 2.07 2.15 20.48
C GLY A 37 1.53 1.54 19.19
N PHE A 38 0.92 0.37 19.34
CA PHE A 38 0.26 -0.32 18.23
C PHE A 38 -0.81 0.53 17.54
N SER A 39 -1.47 1.42 18.28
CA SER A 39 -2.54 2.27 17.76
C SER A 39 -2.01 3.24 16.69
N LEU A 40 -0.91 3.95 16.95
CA LEU A 40 -0.31 4.87 15.97
C LEU A 40 0.27 4.13 14.78
N LEU A 41 1.01 3.05 15.03
CA LEU A 41 1.61 2.25 13.97
C LEU A 41 0.55 1.62 13.08
N GLY A 42 -0.52 1.09 13.68
CA GLY A 42 -1.68 0.57 12.96
C GLY A 42 -2.40 1.66 12.16
N MET A 43 -2.55 2.86 12.73
CA MET A 43 -3.13 4.00 12.02
C MET A 43 -2.30 4.37 10.77
N ILE A 44 -0.97 4.48 10.88
CA ILE A 44 -0.10 4.77 9.74
C ILE A 44 -0.25 3.69 8.66
N CYS A 45 -0.21 2.41 9.03
CA CYS A 45 -0.43 1.31 8.09
C CYS A 45 -1.78 1.42 7.39
N THR A 46 -2.84 1.74 8.13
CA THR A 46 -4.20 1.90 7.59
C THR A 46 -4.30 3.09 6.64
N LEU A 47 -3.71 4.24 6.99
CA LEU A 47 -3.69 5.43 6.13
C LEU A 47 -2.97 5.15 4.81
N VAL A 48 -1.80 4.50 4.87
CA VAL A 48 -1.06 4.10 3.66
C VAL A 48 -1.89 3.12 2.82
N PHE A 49 -2.48 2.13 3.45
CA PHE A 49 -3.32 1.15 2.77
C PHE A 49 -4.49 1.80 2.04
N ILE A 50 -5.24 2.69 2.71
CA ILE A 50 -6.37 3.42 2.12
C ILE A 50 -5.88 4.30 0.98
N ARG A 51 -4.76 5.04 1.14
CA ARG A 51 -4.24 5.94 0.10
C ARG A 51 -3.79 5.20 -1.16
N MET A 52 -3.19 4.03 -1.00
CA MET A 52 -2.79 3.18 -2.13
C MET A 52 -3.99 2.52 -2.82
N LEU A 53 -5.04 2.17 -2.05
CA LEU A 53 -6.26 1.59 -2.61
C LEU A 53 -7.12 2.62 -3.34
N PHE A 54 -7.14 3.87 -2.84
CA PHE A 54 -7.97 4.97 -3.34
C PHE A 54 -7.11 6.17 -3.78
N PRO A 55 -6.43 6.09 -4.94
CA PRO A 55 -5.63 7.18 -5.48
C PRO A 55 -6.49 8.25 -6.18
N PHE A 56 -7.64 8.60 -5.59
CA PHE A 56 -8.56 9.60 -6.12
C PHE A 56 -8.27 10.99 -5.57
N GLU A 57 -8.81 12.01 -6.24
CA GLU A 57 -8.77 13.42 -5.87
C GLU A 57 -10.18 14.02 -5.81
N PHE A 58 -10.34 15.10 -5.05
CA PHE A 58 -11.60 15.86 -4.97
C PHE A 58 -11.55 17.02 -5.96
N ALA A 59 -12.16 16.87 -7.14
CA ALA A 59 -12.09 17.80 -8.25
C ALA A 59 -12.42 19.28 -7.92
N HIS A 60 -13.21 19.54 -6.88
CA HIS A 60 -13.60 20.90 -6.48
C HIS A 60 -12.71 21.52 -5.40
N MET A 61 -11.78 20.76 -4.81
CA MET A 61 -10.92 21.22 -3.70
C MET A 61 -9.43 21.18 -4.05
N THR A 62 -9.08 20.68 -5.22
CA THR A 62 -7.68 20.50 -5.59
C THR A 62 -7.03 21.81 -6.01
N LYS A 63 -5.87 22.09 -5.43
CA LYS A 63 -4.96 23.15 -5.88
C LYS A 63 -3.83 22.54 -6.67
N ASN A 64 -3.65 23.02 -7.88
CA ASN A 64 -2.59 22.58 -8.76
C ASN A 64 -1.26 23.22 -8.33
N ILE A 65 -0.26 22.38 -8.10
CA ILE A 65 1.11 22.82 -7.88
C ILE A 65 1.86 22.61 -9.19
N ASN A 66 2.28 23.71 -9.80
CA ASN A 66 3.02 23.68 -11.05
C ASN A 66 4.36 22.98 -10.86
N LEU A 67 4.60 21.93 -11.63
CA LEU A 67 5.88 21.24 -11.64
C LEU A 67 6.95 22.08 -12.37
N PRO A 68 8.23 21.95 -12.01
CA PRO A 68 9.33 22.56 -12.76
C PRO A 68 9.25 22.19 -14.24
N MET A 69 9.59 23.13 -15.12
CA MET A 69 9.49 22.97 -16.57
C MET A 69 10.17 21.70 -17.11
N ALA A 70 11.33 21.33 -16.53
CA ALA A 70 12.05 20.11 -16.91
C ALA A 70 11.21 18.83 -16.67
N VAL A 71 10.49 18.76 -15.55
CA VAL A 71 9.62 17.62 -15.20
C VAL A 71 8.37 17.62 -16.10
N SER A 72 7.79 18.79 -16.36
CA SER A 72 6.64 18.93 -17.27
C SER A 72 6.98 18.48 -18.68
N ARG A 73 8.15 18.84 -19.22
CA ARG A 73 8.65 18.38 -20.53
C ARG A 73 8.82 16.85 -20.55
N LEU A 74 9.35 16.25 -19.49
CA LEU A 74 9.51 14.81 -19.41
C LEU A 74 8.14 14.10 -19.42
N ILE A 75 7.17 14.61 -18.67
CA ILE A 75 5.80 14.07 -18.65
C ILE A 75 5.15 14.20 -20.02
N SER A 76 5.29 15.34 -20.68
CA SER A 76 4.78 15.56 -22.04
C SER A 76 5.40 14.59 -23.04
N PHE A 77 6.73 14.40 -22.99
CA PHE A 77 7.42 13.43 -23.85
C PHE A 77 6.91 11.99 -23.66
N ILE A 78 6.72 11.57 -22.39
CA ILE A 78 6.22 10.23 -22.07
C ILE A 78 4.78 10.01 -22.57
N ARG A 79 3.95 11.07 -22.56
CA ARG A 79 2.55 11.02 -22.98
C ARG A 79 2.33 11.27 -24.48
N HIS A 80 3.33 11.78 -25.17
CA HIS A 80 3.18 12.09 -26.60
C HIS A 80 3.00 10.81 -27.43
N PRO A 81 1.91 10.69 -28.20
CA PRO A 81 1.70 9.57 -29.11
C PRO A 81 2.63 9.73 -30.32
N GLY A 82 3.78 9.06 -30.30
CA GLY A 82 4.78 9.21 -31.38
C GLY A 82 5.27 7.89 -31.95
N ILE A 83 4.90 6.75 -31.35
CA ILE A 83 5.39 5.43 -31.76
C ILE A 83 4.29 4.70 -32.54
N PRO A 84 4.45 4.50 -33.84
CA PRO A 84 3.47 3.73 -34.63
C PRO A 84 3.60 2.24 -34.32
N VAL A 85 2.58 1.64 -33.69
CA VAL A 85 2.49 0.21 -33.40
C VAL A 85 1.22 -0.34 -34.03
N LEU A 86 1.34 -1.26 -35.00
CA LEU A 86 0.21 -1.93 -35.64
C LEU A 86 -0.86 -0.96 -36.23
N GLY A 87 -0.46 0.24 -36.70
CA GLY A 87 -1.37 1.24 -37.24
C GLY A 87 -2.01 2.19 -36.21
N TYR A 88 -1.70 2.03 -34.94
CA TYR A 88 -2.09 2.94 -33.83
C TYR A 88 -0.89 3.76 -33.38
N SER A 89 -1.11 5.03 -33.05
CA SER A 89 -0.08 5.87 -32.43
C SER A 89 -0.07 5.64 -30.92
N CYS A 90 0.94 4.93 -30.42
CA CYS A 90 1.12 4.66 -29.00
C CYS A 90 2.09 5.67 -28.38
N SER A 91 1.85 6.03 -27.12
CA SER A 91 2.78 6.78 -26.30
C SER A 91 3.71 5.83 -25.52
N VAL A 92 4.81 6.35 -25.03
CA VAL A 92 5.68 5.61 -24.09
C VAL A 92 4.90 5.18 -22.84
N TRP A 93 3.93 6.00 -22.42
CA TRP A 93 3.03 5.71 -21.30
C TRP A 93 2.19 4.45 -21.54
N ASP A 94 1.64 4.28 -22.74
CA ASP A 94 0.82 3.10 -23.08
C ASP A 94 1.64 1.81 -23.00
N ILE A 95 2.90 1.87 -23.41
CA ILE A 95 3.83 0.73 -23.28
C ILE A 95 4.07 0.40 -21.79
N PHE A 96 4.30 1.41 -20.93
CA PHE A 96 4.45 1.19 -19.49
C PHE A 96 3.19 0.59 -18.86
N VAL A 97 2.02 1.09 -19.19
CA VAL A 97 0.74 0.54 -18.71
C VAL A 97 0.55 -0.91 -19.15
N MET A 98 0.93 -1.23 -20.38
CA MET A 98 0.85 -2.60 -20.90
C MET A 98 1.80 -3.54 -20.16
N ILE A 99 3.08 -3.15 -19.98
CA ILE A 99 4.06 -3.93 -19.21
C ILE A 99 3.58 -4.11 -17.77
N TRP A 100 3.07 -3.03 -17.15
CA TRP A 100 2.52 -3.09 -15.79
C TRP A 100 1.33 -4.06 -15.71
N GLY A 101 0.39 -3.99 -16.65
CA GLY A 101 -0.78 -4.86 -16.67
C GLY A 101 -0.43 -6.33 -16.85
N ILE A 102 0.48 -6.65 -17.78
CA ILE A 102 0.97 -8.02 -18.00
C ILE A 102 1.67 -8.52 -16.73
N GLY A 103 2.57 -7.72 -16.15
CA GLY A 103 3.27 -8.06 -14.92
C GLY A 103 2.31 -8.34 -13.75
N PHE A 104 1.30 -7.48 -13.57
CA PHE A 104 0.26 -7.68 -12.56
C PHE A 104 -0.51 -8.98 -12.79
N LEU A 105 -0.97 -9.25 -14.01
CA LEU A 105 -1.75 -10.47 -14.33
C LEU A 105 -0.94 -11.75 -14.09
N VAL A 106 0.33 -11.77 -14.50
CA VAL A 106 1.21 -12.92 -14.29
C VAL A 106 1.43 -13.17 -12.80
N LEU A 107 1.79 -12.13 -12.04
CA LEU A 107 2.03 -12.25 -10.60
C LEU A 107 0.75 -12.59 -9.83
N PHE A 108 -0.39 -12.04 -10.24
CA PHE A 108 -1.68 -12.36 -9.63
C PHE A 108 -2.07 -13.81 -9.88
N TYR A 109 -1.90 -14.31 -11.11
CA TYR A 109 -2.12 -15.72 -11.43
C TYR A 109 -1.22 -16.64 -10.60
N GLN A 110 0.09 -16.34 -10.54
CA GLN A 110 1.04 -17.11 -9.72
C GLN A 110 0.64 -17.13 -8.25
N TYR A 111 0.18 -16.00 -7.71
CA TYR A 111 -0.25 -15.91 -6.32
C TYR A 111 -1.53 -16.74 -6.08
N MET A 112 -2.52 -16.66 -6.95
CA MET A 112 -3.75 -17.45 -6.83
C MET A 112 -3.47 -18.95 -6.98
N SER A 113 -2.62 -19.34 -7.93
CA SER A 113 -2.16 -20.72 -8.08
C SER A 113 -1.45 -21.22 -6.82
N SER A 114 -0.56 -20.41 -6.25
CA SER A 114 0.15 -20.76 -5.02
C SER A 114 -0.78 -20.97 -3.82
N ILE A 115 -1.87 -20.21 -3.70
CA ILE A 115 -2.90 -20.44 -2.67
C ILE A 115 -3.59 -21.77 -2.88
N LYS A 116 -3.97 -22.08 -4.12
CA LYS A 116 -4.60 -23.35 -4.48
C LYS A 116 -3.68 -24.56 -4.23
N ASP A 117 -2.40 -24.44 -4.62
CA ASP A 117 -1.41 -25.48 -4.41
C ASP A 117 -1.14 -25.71 -2.92
N THR A 118 -1.14 -24.65 -2.13
CA THR A 118 -1.04 -24.72 -0.67
C THR A 118 -2.23 -25.45 -0.07
N TYR A 119 -3.44 -25.14 -0.52
CA TYR A 119 -4.64 -25.85 -0.06
C TYR A 119 -4.59 -27.34 -0.42
N ASN A 120 -4.24 -27.67 -1.67
CA ASN A 120 -4.11 -29.06 -2.11
C ASN A 120 -3.05 -29.82 -1.30
N PHE A 121 -1.92 -29.16 -0.98
CA PHE A 121 -0.89 -29.73 -0.13
C PHE A 121 -1.41 -30.03 1.29
N ILE A 122 -2.08 -29.06 1.91
CA ILE A 122 -2.69 -29.20 3.24
C ILE A 122 -3.73 -30.32 3.25
N TYR A 123 -4.58 -30.39 2.22
CA TYR A 123 -5.59 -31.40 2.10
C TYR A 123 -5.03 -32.81 1.93
N LYS A 124 -3.91 -32.92 1.19
CA LYS A 124 -3.28 -34.23 0.91
C LYS A 124 -2.49 -34.79 2.10
N TYR A 125 -1.81 -33.94 2.86
CA TYR A 125 -0.87 -34.35 3.89
C TYR A 125 -1.34 -34.02 5.33
N GLY A 126 -2.38 -33.25 5.48
CA GLY A 126 -2.90 -32.85 6.79
C GLY A 126 -3.70 -33.96 7.47
N VAL A 127 -3.32 -34.28 8.69
CA VAL A 127 -4.07 -35.16 9.57
C VAL A 127 -4.97 -34.32 10.45
N ASN A 128 -6.29 -34.54 10.39
CA ASN A 128 -7.25 -33.78 11.21
C ASN A 128 -7.16 -34.24 12.67
N VAL A 129 -6.81 -33.31 13.54
CA VAL A 129 -6.69 -33.50 14.99
C VAL A 129 -7.64 -32.61 15.79
N THR A 130 -8.62 -32.00 15.14
CA THR A 130 -9.56 -31.03 15.76
C THR A 130 -10.31 -31.63 16.95
N ASP A 131 -10.71 -32.88 16.86
CA ASP A 131 -11.47 -33.59 17.91
C ASP A 131 -10.59 -34.19 19.01
N THR A 132 -9.28 -34.06 18.93
CA THR A 132 -8.38 -34.48 20.02
C THR A 132 -8.72 -33.67 21.27
N PRO A 133 -8.89 -34.32 22.44
CA PRO A 133 -9.39 -33.65 23.66
C PRO A 133 -8.63 -32.35 24.03
N GLY A 134 -7.30 -32.33 23.92
CA GLY A 134 -6.48 -31.16 24.20
C GLY A 134 -6.77 -29.97 23.27
N TYR A 135 -6.80 -30.18 21.96
CA TYR A 135 -7.07 -29.13 20.98
C TYR A 135 -8.50 -28.65 21.01
N LYS A 136 -9.47 -29.56 21.19
CA LYS A 136 -10.88 -29.21 21.32
C LYS A 136 -11.16 -28.37 22.55
N ALA A 137 -10.57 -28.73 23.70
CA ALA A 137 -10.69 -27.97 24.93
C ALA A 137 -10.07 -26.56 24.78
N ALA A 138 -8.88 -26.45 24.18
CA ALA A 138 -8.22 -25.19 23.91
C ALA A 138 -9.04 -24.31 22.95
N LEU A 139 -9.64 -24.87 21.90
CA LEU A 139 -10.51 -24.15 20.96
C LEU A 139 -11.73 -23.57 21.69
N CYS A 140 -12.44 -24.39 22.47
CA CYS A 140 -13.63 -23.96 23.22
C CYS A 140 -13.29 -22.90 24.29
N LYS A 141 -12.10 -22.97 24.90
CA LYS A 141 -11.64 -22.00 25.91
C LYS A 141 -11.26 -20.65 25.30
N THR A 142 -10.79 -20.66 24.06
CA THR A 142 -10.27 -19.44 23.41
C THR A 142 -11.31 -18.70 22.57
N ILE A 143 -12.32 -19.39 22.06
CA ILE A 143 -13.33 -18.83 21.16
C ILE A 143 -14.72 -19.15 21.70
N ASP A 144 -15.47 -18.11 22.10
CA ASP A 144 -16.85 -18.28 22.57
C ASP A 144 -17.86 -18.49 21.44
N ASN A 145 -17.52 -18.03 20.23
CA ASN A 145 -18.44 -18.04 19.08
C ASN A 145 -18.41 -19.40 18.36
N LYS A 146 -19.45 -20.22 18.58
CA LYS A 146 -19.61 -21.54 17.93
C LYS A 146 -19.51 -21.49 16.41
N LYS A 147 -20.11 -20.46 15.74
CA LYS A 147 -20.05 -20.33 14.28
C LYS A 147 -18.62 -20.13 13.78
N LEU A 148 -17.76 -19.54 14.59
CA LEU A 148 -16.33 -19.40 14.26
C LEU A 148 -15.59 -20.70 14.54
N GLN A 149 -15.89 -21.39 15.65
CA GLN A 149 -15.33 -22.71 15.96
C GLN A 149 -15.59 -23.72 14.82
N ASP A 150 -16.82 -23.77 14.29
CA ASP A 150 -17.20 -24.67 13.19
C ASP A 150 -16.45 -24.38 11.86
N ARG A 151 -15.81 -23.20 11.75
CA ARG A 151 -15.01 -22.80 10.58
C ARG A 151 -13.53 -23.03 10.77
N ILE A 152 -13.11 -23.62 11.87
CA ILE A 152 -11.70 -23.87 12.18
C ILE A 152 -11.45 -25.36 12.20
N THR A 153 -10.47 -25.79 11.42
CA THR A 153 -9.95 -27.17 11.45
C THR A 153 -8.49 -27.14 11.87
N ILE A 154 -8.11 -27.95 12.83
CA ILE A 154 -6.73 -28.11 13.29
C ILE A 154 -6.14 -29.31 12.56
N LEU A 155 -5.07 -29.07 11.83
CA LEU A 155 -4.37 -30.09 11.04
C LEU A 155 -2.94 -30.25 11.51
N GLN A 156 -2.53 -31.48 11.71
CA GLN A 156 -1.15 -31.84 11.96
C GLN A 156 -0.46 -32.18 10.63
N LEU A 157 0.68 -31.55 10.37
CA LEU A 157 1.42 -31.66 9.12
C LEU A 157 2.88 -32.05 9.38
N PRO A 158 3.39 -33.12 8.75
CA PRO A 158 4.75 -33.62 9.00
C PRO A 158 5.84 -32.75 8.37
N LEU A 159 5.49 -31.86 7.46
CA LEU A 159 6.44 -31.12 6.62
C LEU A 159 6.60 -29.65 6.98
N ILE A 160 5.87 -29.16 7.96
CA ILE A 160 5.98 -27.78 8.40
C ILE A 160 6.92 -27.67 9.61
N SER A 161 7.70 -26.59 9.64
CA SER A 161 8.66 -26.33 10.70
C SER A 161 8.14 -25.38 11.79
N SER A 162 7.05 -24.67 11.56
CA SER A 162 6.42 -23.81 12.55
C SER A 162 4.89 -23.85 12.44
N PRO A 163 4.16 -23.59 13.53
CA PRO A 163 2.73 -23.38 13.49
C PRO A 163 2.36 -22.25 12.53
N ALA A 164 1.17 -22.31 11.96
CA ALA A 164 0.68 -21.27 11.06
C ALA A 164 -0.85 -21.37 10.89
N VAL A 165 -1.48 -20.24 10.55
CA VAL A 165 -2.88 -20.24 10.12
C VAL A 165 -2.97 -20.01 8.62
N PHE A 166 -3.77 -20.83 7.96
CA PHE A 166 -4.09 -20.69 6.55
C PHE A 166 -5.60 -20.51 6.39
N ARG A 167 -6.02 -19.61 5.50
CA ARG A 167 -7.43 -19.40 5.17
C ARG A 167 -7.67 -19.77 3.72
N TYR A 168 -8.65 -20.62 3.48
CA TYR A 168 -9.13 -20.92 2.14
C TYR A 168 -10.65 -20.77 2.10
N HIS A 169 -11.14 -19.93 1.19
CA HIS A 169 -12.54 -19.46 1.20
C HIS A 169 -12.93 -18.88 2.57
N MET A 170 -13.91 -19.44 3.22
CA MET A 170 -14.42 -18.98 4.53
C MET A 170 -14.01 -19.90 5.68
N HIS A 171 -13.03 -20.80 5.45
CA HIS A 171 -12.55 -21.78 6.41
C HIS A 171 -11.12 -21.49 6.84
N TYR A 172 -10.82 -21.70 8.11
CA TYR A 172 -9.50 -21.51 8.69
C TYR A 172 -8.88 -22.86 9.04
N TYR A 173 -7.62 -23.02 8.68
CA TYR A 173 -6.82 -24.20 8.99
C TYR A 173 -5.67 -23.79 9.90
N ILE A 174 -5.67 -24.27 11.15
CA ILE A 174 -4.53 -24.12 12.05
C ILE A 174 -3.62 -25.31 11.81
N LEU A 175 -2.42 -25.03 11.34
CA LEU A 175 -1.42 -26.01 10.95
C LEU A 175 -0.44 -26.18 12.09
N MET A 176 -0.29 -27.40 12.60
CA MET A 176 0.62 -27.74 13.69
C MET A 176 1.68 -28.73 13.19
N PRO A 177 2.97 -28.50 13.49
CA PRO A 177 4.01 -29.49 13.21
C PRO A 177 3.79 -30.78 14.01
N ASP A 178 3.98 -31.94 13.35
CA ASP A 178 3.82 -33.25 14.02
C ASP A 178 4.94 -33.60 14.99
N LYS A 179 6.16 -33.10 14.73
CA LYS A 179 7.39 -33.45 15.48
C LYS A 179 7.87 -32.37 16.43
N LEU A 180 7.14 -31.28 16.61
CA LEU A 180 7.52 -30.22 17.53
C LEU A 180 7.25 -30.70 18.98
N PRO A 181 8.29 -30.90 19.83
CA PRO A 181 8.13 -31.44 21.17
C PRO A 181 7.62 -30.35 22.11
N LEU A 182 6.31 -30.19 22.19
CA LEU A 182 5.65 -29.19 23.04
C LEU A 182 5.01 -29.88 24.25
N ASN A 183 5.11 -29.25 25.42
CA ASN A 183 4.27 -29.59 26.56
C ASN A 183 2.88 -28.95 26.41
N GLU A 184 1.94 -29.29 27.30
CA GLU A 184 0.55 -28.82 27.24
C GLU A 184 0.45 -27.28 27.33
N ASP A 185 1.23 -26.64 28.20
CA ASP A 185 1.25 -25.18 28.35
C ASP A 185 1.81 -24.49 27.09
N GLU A 186 2.87 -25.04 26.51
CA GLU A 186 3.47 -24.52 25.27
C GLU A 186 2.48 -24.68 24.09
N GLN A 187 1.73 -25.77 24.02
CA GLN A 187 0.67 -25.96 23.02
C GLN A 187 -0.44 -24.93 23.21
N GLU A 188 -0.86 -24.65 24.45
CA GLU A 188 -1.87 -23.63 24.73
C GLU A 188 -1.39 -22.24 24.30
N PHE A 189 -0.14 -21.87 24.57
CA PHE A 189 0.43 -20.58 24.12
C PHE A 189 0.41 -20.44 22.59
N ILE A 190 0.89 -21.45 21.88
CA ILE A 190 0.91 -21.44 20.41
C ILE A 190 -0.51 -21.37 19.87
N PHE A 191 -1.41 -22.17 20.42
CA PHE A 191 -2.79 -22.20 19.97
C PHE A 191 -3.47 -20.84 20.18
N ARG A 192 -3.30 -20.21 21.34
CA ARG A 192 -3.82 -18.86 21.63
C ARG A 192 -3.23 -17.83 20.68
N HIS A 193 -1.95 -17.96 20.31
CA HIS A 193 -1.29 -17.09 19.34
C HIS A 193 -1.95 -17.22 17.96
N GLU A 194 -2.07 -18.42 17.43
CA GLU A 194 -2.66 -18.67 16.11
C GLU A 194 -4.15 -18.27 16.03
N VAL A 195 -4.92 -18.55 17.09
CA VAL A 195 -6.32 -18.10 17.17
C VAL A 195 -6.43 -16.58 17.24
N SER A 196 -5.51 -15.90 17.91
CA SER A 196 -5.50 -14.44 17.98
C SER A 196 -5.34 -13.81 16.59
N HIS A 197 -4.57 -14.41 15.67
CA HIS A 197 -4.51 -13.98 14.27
C HIS A 197 -5.86 -14.09 13.55
N ILE A 198 -6.65 -15.12 13.87
CA ILE A 198 -8.00 -15.27 13.31
C ILE A 198 -8.93 -14.18 13.85
N LEU A 199 -8.94 -13.98 15.18
CA LEU A 199 -9.78 -12.99 15.85
C LEU A 199 -9.49 -11.55 15.42
N HIS A 200 -8.23 -11.22 15.18
CA HIS A 200 -7.82 -9.90 14.70
C HIS A 200 -7.90 -9.72 13.17
N HIS A 201 -8.37 -10.73 12.44
CA HIS A 201 -8.45 -10.72 10.98
C HIS A 201 -7.11 -10.52 10.26
N ASP A 202 -5.98 -10.86 10.88
CA ASP A 202 -4.63 -10.63 10.34
C ASP A 202 -4.40 -11.31 9.00
N ILE A 203 -4.95 -12.52 8.84
CA ILE A 203 -4.84 -13.28 7.59
C ILE A 203 -5.49 -12.52 6.42
N THR A 204 -6.64 -11.91 6.69
CA THR A 204 -7.36 -11.09 5.70
C THR A 204 -6.56 -9.82 5.36
N LEU A 205 -6.01 -9.16 6.36
CA LEU A 205 -5.16 -7.97 6.16
C LEU A 205 -3.87 -8.32 5.40
N LYS A 206 -3.20 -9.43 5.75
CA LYS A 206 -2.03 -9.94 5.01
C LYS A 206 -2.37 -10.24 3.54
N PHE A 207 -3.55 -10.79 3.26
CA PHE A 207 -4.03 -11.02 1.90
C PHE A 207 -4.20 -9.70 1.12
N PHE A 208 -4.88 -8.71 1.68
CA PHE A 208 -5.04 -7.41 1.01
C PHE A 208 -3.71 -6.66 0.81
N LEU A 209 -2.80 -6.73 1.79
CA LEU A 209 -1.44 -6.20 1.64
C LEU A 209 -0.69 -6.87 0.49
N GLN A 210 -0.89 -8.18 0.31
CA GLN A 210 -0.30 -8.90 -0.83
C GLN A 210 -0.88 -8.41 -2.16
N ILE A 211 -2.20 -8.20 -2.25
CA ILE A 211 -2.83 -7.66 -3.47
C ILE A 211 -2.27 -6.26 -3.80
N ILE A 212 -2.09 -5.40 -2.81
CA ILE A 212 -1.43 -4.10 -3.03
C ILE A 212 0.00 -4.28 -3.54
N CYS A 213 0.79 -5.20 -2.95
CA CYS A 213 2.14 -5.48 -3.44
C CYS A 213 2.15 -6.03 -4.87
N LEU A 214 1.12 -6.76 -5.29
CA LEU A 214 0.99 -7.22 -6.67
C LEU A 214 0.62 -6.09 -7.62
N PHE A 215 -0.23 -5.18 -7.21
CA PHE A 215 -0.63 -4.01 -8.00
C PHE A 215 0.53 -3.02 -8.18
N TYR A 216 1.29 -2.79 -7.09
CA TYR A 216 2.47 -1.93 -7.06
C TYR A 216 3.78 -2.76 -7.08
N TRP A 217 3.82 -3.84 -7.89
CA TRP A 217 4.92 -4.82 -7.90
C TRP A 217 6.30 -4.19 -8.15
N TRP A 218 6.33 -3.08 -8.88
CA TRP A 218 7.52 -2.30 -9.17
C TRP A 218 7.98 -1.38 -8.03
N ASN A 219 7.12 -1.16 -6.99
CA ASN A 219 7.42 -0.26 -5.89
C ASN A 219 8.01 -1.01 -4.69
N PRO A 220 9.31 -0.84 -4.38
CA PRO A 220 9.95 -1.54 -3.27
C PRO A 220 9.38 -1.17 -1.89
N PHE A 221 8.81 0.03 -1.73
CA PHE A 221 8.22 0.46 -0.47
C PHE A 221 6.99 -0.37 -0.07
N CYS A 222 6.25 -0.93 -1.03
CA CYS A 222 5.14 -1.83 -0.73
C CYS A 222 5.60 -3.10 0.00
N TYR A 223 6.76 -3.65 -0.38
CA TYR A 223 7.35 -4.81 0.30
C TYR A 223 7.84 -4.44 1.71
N MET A 224 8.34 -3.21 1.89
CA MET A 224 8.69 -2.70 3.22
C MET A 224 7.44 -2.55 4.09
N LEU A 225 6.36 -1.96 3.56
CA LEU A 225 5.06 -1.87 4.25
C LEU A 225 4.58 -3.26 4.69
N LYS A 226 4.57 -4.23 3.78
CA LYS A 226 4.17 -5.60 4.07
C LYS A 226 4.99 -6.21 5.20
N LYS A 227 6.32 -6.05 5.17
CA LYS A 227 7.21 -6.57 6.20
C LYS A 227 6.93 -5.92 7.56
N ARG A 228 6.79 -4.58 7.62
CA ARG A 228 6.53 -3.85 8.87
C ARG A 228 5.14 -4.12 9.43
N SER A 229 4.13 -4.21 8.58
CA SER A 229 2.77 -4.59 8.99
C SER A 229 2.72 -6.02 9.53
N SER A 230 3.42 -6.96 8.92
CA SER A 230 3.50 -8.33 9.42
C SER A 230 4.12 -8.37 10.81
N LEU A 231 5.25 -7.67 11.03
CA LEU A 231 5.86 -7.58 12.36
C LEU A 231 4.92 -6.93 13.39
N LEU A 232 4.19 -5.88 13.00
CA LEU A 232 3.21 -5.24 13.87
C LEU A 232 2.11 -6.21 14.32
N PHE A 233 1.62 -7.06 13.42
CA PHE A 233 0.62 -8.07 13.75
C PHE A 233 1.17 -9.08 14.77
N GLU A 234 2.40 -9.56 14.58
CA GLU A 234 3.05 -10.47 15.52
C GLU A 234 3.21 -9.83 16.92
N LEU A 235 3.74 -8.62 17.00
CA LEU A 235 3.93 -7.91 18.27
C LEU A 235 2.60 -7.67 19.00
N ARG A 236 1.52 -7.37 18.24
CA ARG A 236 0.18 -7.20 18.81
C ARG A 236 -0.36 -8.51 19.38
N VAL A 237 -0.23 -9.59 18.62
CA VAL A 237 -0.68 -10.93 19.03
C VAL A 237 0.13 -11.40 20.25
N ASP A 238 1.46 -11.28 20.21
CA ASP A 238 2.31 -11.62 21.36
C ASP A 238 1.86 -10.90 22.63
N SER A 239 1.57 -9.60 22.53
CA SER A 239 1.09 -8.80 23.65
C SER A 239 -0.29 -9.22 24.16
N SER A 240 -1.12 -9.85 23.30
CA SER A 240 -2.45 -10.35 23.69
C SER A 240 -2.39 -11.72 24.36
N VAL A 241 -1.42 -12.55 23.99
CA VAL A 241 -1.21 -13.87 24.57
C VAL A 241 -0.67 -13.77 26.01
N VAL A 242 0.20 -12.79 26.24
CA VAL A 242 0.89 -12.59 27.52
C VAL A 242 0.22 -11.47 28.32
N SER A 243 -0.93 -11.74 28.90
CA SER A 243 -1.70 -10.72 29.62
C SER A 243 -1.37 -10.60 31.11
N GLN A 244 -0.67 -11.56 31.75
CA GLN A 244 -0.52 -11.62 33.20
C GLN A 244 0.84 -12.20 33.67
N GLY A 245 1.67 -11.34 34.30
CA GLY A 245 2.80 -11.75 35.12
C GLY A 245 4.11 -12.06 34.37
N ASP A 246 5.22 -11.72 35.03
CA ASP A 246 6.58 -11.90 34.48
C ASP A 246 6.93 -13.38 34.18
N GLU A 247 6.38 -14.32 34.96
CA GLU A 247 6.64 -15.75 34.77
C GLU A 247 6.01 -16.26 33.48
N GLN A 248 4.78 -15.86 33.18
CA GLN A 248 4.09 -16.22 31.94
C GLN A 248 4.81 -15.66 30.70
N ILE A 249 5.36 -14.45 30.83
CA ILE A 249 6.19 -13.82 29.79
C ILE A 249 7.42 -14.69 29.51
N ARG A 250 8.14 -15.14 30.54
CA ARG A 250 9.34 -15.97 30.38
C ARG A 250 9.03 -17.31 29.73
N GLN A 251 7.94 -17.97 30.17
CA GLN A 251 7.51 -19.25 29.60
C GLN A 251 7.13 -19.09 28.14
N TYR A 252 6.39 -18.04 27.79
CA TYR A 252 6.00 -17.76 26.40
C TYR A 252 7.23 -17.45 25.53
N ILE A 253 8.19 -16.65 26.01
CA ILE A 253 9.45 -16.38 25.31
C ILE A 253 10.24 -17.67 25.09
N ALA A 254 10.34 -18.54 26.10
CA ALA A 254 10.99 -19.84 25.95
C ALA A 254 10.33 -20.69 24.86
N CYS A 255 9.00 -20.70 24.82
CA CYS A 255 8.21 -21.36 23.77
C CYS A 255 8.52 -20.76 22.37
N LEU A 256 8.49 -19.43 22.22
CA LEU A 256 8.82 -18.76 20.95
C LEU A 256 10.24 -19.11 20.45
N VAL A 257 11.24 -19.09 21.35
CA VAL A 257 12.62 -19.44 21.01
C VAL A 257 12.73 -20.91 20.61
N LYS A 258 12.00 -21.81 21.29
CA LYS A 258 11.96 -23.24 20.98
C LYS A 258 11.37 -23.48 19.58
N VAL A 259 10.25 -22.84 19.24
CA VAL A 259 9.63 -22.90 17.91
C VAL A 259 10.58 -22.37 16.84
N SER A 260 11.22 -21.23 17.09
CA SER A 260 12.16 -20.61 16.16
C SER A 260 13.37 -21.51 15.90
N LYS A 261 13.97 -22.12 16.94
CA LYS A 261 15.08 -23.07 16.80
C LYS A 261 14.67 -24.32 16.00
N TYR A 262 13.47 -24.83 16.24
CA TYR A 262 12.94 -25.98 15.49
C TYR A 262 12.77 -25.64 14.02
N SER A 263 12.28 -24.45 13.72
CA SER A 263 12.09 -23.92 12.37
C SER A 263 13.40 -23.82 11.58
N VAL A 264 14.51 -23.42 12.22
CA VAL A 264 15.85 -23.36 11.62
C VAL A 264 16.43 -24.75 11.36
N SER A 265 16.25 -25.69 12.29
CA SER A 265 16.81 -27.04 12.18
C SER A 265 16.07 -27.94 11.20
N GLY A 266 14.82 -27.60 10.89
CA GLY A 266 13.93 -28.34 9.98
C GLY A 266 14.16 -28.07 8.50
N ASN A 267 15.42 -28.00 8.03
CA ASN A 267 15.76 -27.89 6.61
C ASN A 267 15.40 -29.20 5.86
N SER A 268 14.11 -29.48 5.78
CA SER A 268 13.57 -30.58 4.99
C SER A 268 13.63 -30.20 3.51
N GLY A 269 14.41 -30.95 2.73
CA GLY A 269 14.65 -30.76 1.29
C GLY A 269 13.43 -31.00 0.38
N LEU A 270 12.22 -30.88 0.89
CA LEU A 270 10.99 -30.91 0.08
C LEU A 270 10.58 -29.48 -0.31
N SER A 271 10.26 -29.30 -1.58
CA SER A 271 9.75 -28.05 -2.14
C SER A 271 8.37 -27.74 -1.58
N MET A 272 8.31 -27.03 -0.45
CA MET A 272 7.05 -26.51 0.06
C MET A 272 6.45 -25.48 -0.89
N PRO A 273 5.11 -25.44 -1.04
CA PRO A 273 4.44 -24.40 -1.78
C PRO A 273 4.85 -23.00 -1.29
N SER A 274 5.05 -22.08 -2.22
CA SER A 274 5.60 -20.75 -1.94
C SER A 274 4.79 -19.95 -0.92
N ALA A 275 3.46 -20.17 -0.85
CA ALA A 275 2.60 -19.49 0.12
C ALA A 275 2.86 -19.93 1.57
N ILE A 276 3.13 -21.22 1.82
CA ILE A 276 3.52 -21.71 3.15
C ILE A 276 4.92 -21.19 3.48
N ARG A 277 5.87 -21.29 2.56
CA ARG A 277 7.23 -20.76 2.73
C ARG A 277 7.22 -19.27 3.04
N PHE A 278 6.29 -18.54 2.46
CA PHE A 278 6.12 -17.11 2.69
C PHE A 278 5.58 -16.80 4.10
N SER A 279 4.67 -17.62 4.61
CA SER A 279 4.17 -17.55 5.99
C SER A 279 5.25 -17.90 7.02
N LEU A 280 6.15 -18.84 6.68
CA LEU A 280 7.19 -19.36 7.59
C LEU A 280 8.49 -18.51 7.62
N LYS A 281 8.71 -17.59 6.67
CA LYS A 281 9.98 -16.83 6.51
C LYS A 281 10.11 -15.63 7.47
N MET A 282 9.65 -15.74 8.72
CA MET A 282 9.71 -14.63 9.69
C MET A 282 10.76 -14.75 10.79
N GLU A 283 11.84 -15.51 10.55
CA GLU A 283 12.86 -15.79 11.57
C GLU A 283 13.64 -14.56 12.05
N SER A 284 13.85 -13.57 11.19
CA SER A 284 14.61 -12.35 11.56
C SER A 284 13.89 -11.45 12.58
N ASP A 285 12.57 -11.62 12.72
CA ASP A 285 11.76 -10.76 13.58
C ASP A 285 11.56 -11.33 14.99
N THR A 286 11.93 -12.62 15.24
CA THR A 286 11.82 -13.27 16.56
C THR A 286 12.63 -12.53 17.63
N PHE A 287 13.83 -12.05 17.30
CA PHE A 287 14.63 -11.26 18.22
C PHE A 287 13.92 -9.96 18.63
N ILE A 288 13.30 -9.27 17.70
CA ILE A 288 12.54 -8.03 17.99
C ILE A 288 11.34 -8.34 18.86
N ARG A 289 10.62 -9.44 18.60
CA ARG A 289 9.49 -9.92 19.41
C ARG A 289 9.91 -10.22 20.85
N VAL A 290 10.99 -10.97 21.02
CA VAL A 290 11.56 -11.31 22.35
C VAL A 290 11.98 -10.05 23.10
N CYS A 291 12.74 -9.16 22.48
CA CYS A 291 13.13 -7.89 23.11
C CYS A 291 11.91 -7.04 23.48
N PHE A 292 10.88 -7.02 22.63
CA PHE A 292 9.64 -6.29 22.89
C PHE A 292 8.90 -6.84 24.13
N LEU A 293 8.84 -8.16 24.28
CA LEU A 293 8.19 -8.82 25.43
C LEU A 293 8.99 -8.66 26.74
N LEU A 294 10.33 -8.76 26.67
CA LEU A 294 11.18 -8.64 27.86
C LEU A 294 11.13 -7.26 28.52
N GLU A 295 11.02 -6.21 27.73
CA GLU A 295 11.04 -4.86 28.25
C GLU A 295 9.69 -4.36 28.77
N ASN A 296 8.67 -5.19 28.83
CA ASN A 296 7.30 -5.03 29.41
C ASN A 296 6.93 -3.64 29.99
N LYS A 297 7.49 -2.54 29.47
CA LYS A 297 7.13 -1.18 29.85
C LYS A 297 5.83 -0.80 29.15
N LYS A 298 4.77 -0.60 29.94
CA LYS A 298 3.50 -0.03 29.44
C LYS A 298 3.79 1.21 28.61
N MET A 299 3.27 1.24 27.40
CA MET A 299 3.32 2.38 26.50
C MET A 299 2.84 3.64 27.19
N LYS A 300 3.75 4.55 27.52
CA LYS A 300 3.49 5.59 28.52
C LYS A 300 3.02 6.93 27.97
N ASN A 301 3.18 7.22 26.66
CA ASN A 301 2.97 8.60 26.21
C ASN A 301 1.80 8.74 25.23
N LYS A 302 0.56 8.70 25.78
CA LYS A 302 -0.65 9.04 25.02
C LYS A 302 -0.61 10.46 24.44
N ILE A 303 0.10 11.39 25.09
CA ILE A 303 0.25 12.77 24.62
C ILE A 303 1.14 12.82 23.39
N LEU A 304 2.32 12.17 23.42
CA LEU A 304 3.24 12.13 22.27
C LEU A 304 2.59 11.44 21.06
N THR A 305 1.85 10.36 21.31
CA THR A 305 1.10 9.66 20.25
C THR A 305 0.08 10.59 19.58
N ARG A 306 -0.66 11.37 20.35
CA ARG A 306 -1.63 12.35 19.82
C ARG A 306 -0.93 13.50 19.10
N LEU A 307 0.18 14.00 19.64
CA LEU A 307 0.96 15.10 19.06
C LEU A 307 1.49 14.74 17.67
N ILE A 308 1.85 13.49 17.43
CA ILE A 308 2.36 13.01 16.13
C ILE A 308 1.24 12.55 15.20
N SER A 309 0.17 11.95 15.74
CA SER A 309 -0.94 11.49 14.90
C SER A 309 -1.66 12.64 14.20
N LEU A 310 -1.80 13.80 14.86
CA LEU A 310 -2.51 14.94 14.29
C LEU A 310 -1.82 15.50 13.04
N PRO A 311 -0.50 15.85 13.04
CA PRO A 311 0.18 16.29 11.82
C PRO A 311 0.16 15.24 10.70
N LEU A 312 0.30 13.94 11.04
CA LEU A 312 0.23 12.88 10.04
C LEU A 312 -1.16 12.83 9.38
N CYS A 313 -2.23 12.93 10.15
CA CYS A 313 -3.59 13.02 9.59
C CYS A 313 -3.78 14.27 8.73
N ILE A 314 -3.22 15.41 9.15
CA ILE A 314 -3.26 16.64 8.36
C ILE A 314 -2.51 16.45 7.02
N ILE A 315 -1.28 15.94 7.04
CA ILE A 315 -0.50 15.66 5.82
C ILE A 315 -1.26 14.68 4.90
N TYR A 316 -1.90 13.66 5.50
CA TYR A 316 -2.72 12.70 4.76
C TYR A 316 -3.90 13.38 4.05
N ILE A 317 -4.65 14.25 4.74
CA ILE A 317 -5.76 15.01 4.17
C ILE A 317 -5.25 15.95 3.07
N PHE A 318 -4.13 16.66 3.31
CA PHE A 318 -3.51 17.52 2.30
C PHE A 318 -3.12 16.77 1.03
N SER A 319 -2.78 15.48 1.12
CA SER A 319 -2.46 14.66 -0.05
C SER A 319 -3.62 14.46 -1.04
N PHE A 320 -4.86 14.73 -0.63
CA PHE A 320 -6.04 14.72 -1.50
C PHE A 320 -6.39 16.12 -2.04
N LEU A 321 -5.82 17.18 -1.45
CA LEU A 321 -6.13 18.57 -1.79
C LEU A 321 -5.10 19.18 -2.76
N PHE A 322 -3.89 18.66 -2.78
CA PHE A 322 -2.81 19.17 -3.64
C PHE A 322 -2.46 18.14 -4.71
N ILE A 323 -2.33 18.62 -5.95
CA ILE A 323 -1.99 17.81 -7.09
C ILE A 323 -0.79 18.43 -7.79
N PHE A 324 0.19 17.59 -8.14
CA PHE A 324 1.27 18.00 -9.01
C PHE A 324 0.81 17.93 -10.45
N GLU A 325 0.48 19.06 -11.04
CA GLU A 325 0.11 19.15 -12.43
C GLU A 325 1.30 19.63 -13.27
N GLY A 326 1.66 18.84 -14.28
CA GLY A 326 2.62 19.30 -15.28
C GLY A 326 1.91 20.29 -16.20
N TYR A 327 2.56 21.38 -16.53
CA TYR A 327 2.13 22.20 -17.66
C TYR A 327 1.97 21.29 -18.88
N TYR A 328 0.75 21.12 -19.37
CA TYR A 328 0.50 20.40 -20.59
C TYR A 328 0.85 21.34 -21.76
N VAL A 329 2.07 21.24 -22.23
CA VAL A 329 2.46 21.89 -23.49
C VAL A 329 2.11 20.90 -24.60
N ASN A 330 1.20 21.30 -25.46
CA ASN A 330 0.89 20.53 -26.67
C ASN A 330 2.20 20.30 -27.44
N PRO A 331 2.54 19.07 -27.88
CA PRO A 331 3.80 18.82 -28.57
C PRO A 331 4.02 19.64 -29.85
N GLY A 332 2.93 20.13 -30.45
CA GLY A 332 2.97 21.13 -31.56
C GLY A 332 3.46 22.49 -31.10
N ASP A 333 3.42 22.76 -29.78
CA ASP A 333 3.76 24.05 -29.15
C ASP A 333 5.13 24.06 -28.47
N ILE A 334 5.94 22.99 -28.63
CA ILE A 334 7.30 22.89 -28.03
C ILE A 334 8.26 24.00 -28.50
N GLY A 335 7.82 24.87 -29.37
CA GLY A 335 8.51 26.14 -29.69
C GLY A 335 7.86 27.39 -29.10
N TYR A 336 6.70 27.27 -28.44
CA TYR A 336 5.84 28.41 -28.12
C TYR A 336 5.33 28.45 -26.67
N SER A 337 6.03 27.87 -25.72
CA SER A 337 5.73 28.14 -24.30
C SER A 337 6.35 29.49 -23.88
N GLN A 338 5.94 30.56 -24.55
CA GLN A 338 6.13 31.90 -24.05
C GLN A 338 4.89 32.26 -23.22
N GLU A 339 5.10 32.96 -22.10
CA GLU A 339 3.97 33.52 -21.35
C GLU A 339 3.13 34.39 -22.27
N VAL A 340 1.81 34.27 -22.16
CA VAL A 340 0.87 35.14 -22.83
C VAL A 340 1.07 36.53 -22.21
N THR A 341 1.63 37.43 -22.99
CA THR A 341 1.89 38.82 -22.60
C THR A 341 1.19 39.75 -23.58
N SER A 342 0.97 41.00 -23.18
CA SER A 342 0.40 42.02 -24.05
C SER A 342 1.30 42.36 -25.27
N GLU A 343 2.57 41.94 -25.26
CA GLU A 343 3.50 42.12 -26.38
C GLU A 343 3.40 41.05 -27.43
N ASN A 344 3.05 39.83 -27.07
CA ASN A 344 3.02 38.67 -27.97
C ASN A 344 1.61 38.19 -28.32
N THR A 345 0.60 38.73 -27.66
CA THR A 345 -0.80 38.27 -27.80
C THR A 345 -1.73 39.48 -28.00
N TYR A 346 -2.63 39.34 -28.98
CA TYR A 346 -3.73 40.27 -29.14
C TYR A 346 -5.04 39.51 -29.41
N LEU A 347 -6.15 40.17 -29.13
CA LEU A 347 -7.50 39.62 -29.20
C LEU A 347 -8.29 40.36 -30.28
N VAL A 348 -9.08 39.63 -31.06
CA VAL A 348 -9.99 40.22 -32.04
C VAL A 348 -11.41 39.89 -31.63
N LYS A 349 -12.22 40.92 -31.36
CA LYS A 349 -13.59 40.73 -30.91
C LYS A 349 -14.51 40.32 -32.04
N ASN A 350 -15.22 39.20 -31.94
CA ASN A 350 -16.19 38.70 -32.85
C ASN A 350 -17.60 39.30 -32.62
N LYS A 351 -18.49 39.19 -33.59
CA LYS A 351 -19.87 39.72 -33.53
C LYS A 351 -20.77 39.00 -32.49
N ASP A 352 -20.39 37.79 -32.14
CA ASP A 352 -21.04 36.93 -31.13
C ASP A 352 -20.52 37.10 -29.70
N ASN A 353 -19.75 38.14 -29.46
CA ASN A 353 -19.09 38.46 -28.17
C ASN A 353 -18.00 37.45 -27.75
N THR A 354 -17.53 36.60 -28.64
CA THR A 354 -16.30 35.80 -28.48
C THR A 354 -15.08 36.60 -28.93
N TYR A 355 -13.89 36.13 -28.53
CA TYR A 355 -12.61 36.78 -28.87
C TYR A 355 -11.70 35.76 -29.55
N ASP A 356 -11.30 36.01 -30.80
CA ASP A 356 -10.25 35.25 -31.44
C ASP A 356 -8.89 35.67 -30.93
N VAL A 357 -8.13 34.69 -30.42
CA VAL A 357 -6.84 34.91 -29.80
C VAL A 357 -5.72 34.70 -30.80
N TYR A 358 -4.90 35.71 -30.95
CA TYR A 358 -3.72 35.67 -31.84
C TYR A 358 -2.45 35.77 -31.04
N PHE A 359 -1.55 34.84 -31.29
CA PHE A 359 -0.24 34.76 -30.67
C PHE A 359 0.83 34.86 -31.75
N TYR A 360 1.69 35.88 -31.68
CA TYR A 360 2.61 36.25 -32.76
C TYR A 360 1.93 36.27 -34.14
N GLY A 361 0.75 36.89 -34.24
CA GLY A 361 -0.02 37.01 -35.49
C GLY A 361 -0.70 35.74 -35.97
N LYS A 362 -0.57 34.61 -35.30
CA LYS A 362 -1.25 33.35 -35.62
C LYS A 362 -2.46 33.14 -34.74
N HIS A 363 -3.60 32.83 -35.34
CA HIS A 363 -4.80 32.44 -34.60
C HIS A 363 -4.56 31.10 -33.84
N ILE A 364 -4.80 31.09 -32.55
CA ILE A 364 -4.56 29.91 -31.68
C ILE A 364 -5.84 29.38 -31.03
N ASP A 365 -6.80 30.26 -30.69
CA ASP A 365 -8.02 29.86 -30.00
C ASP A 365 -9.11 30.92 -30.16
N THR A 366 -10.35 30.57 -29.75
CA THR A 366 -11.49 31.49 -29.63
C THR A 366 -12.02 31.43 -28.18
N ALA A 367 -11.79 32.50 -27.43
CA ALA A 367 -12.16 32.60 -26.04
C ALA A 367 -13.56 33.22 -25.84
N SER A 368 -14.31 32.69 -24.90
CA SER A 368 -15.60 33.25 -24.47
C SER A 368 -15.50 34.20 -23.28
N SER A 369 -14.35 34.22 -22.57
CA SER A 369 -14.05 35.10 -21.42
C SER A 369 -12.63 35.63 -21.51
N LEU A 370 -12.38 36.79 -20.93
CA LEU A 370 -11.08 37.46 -20.88
C LEU A 370 -10.28 37.14 -19.59
N ASP A 371 -10.87 36.42 -18.65
CA ASP A 371 -10.30 36.19 -17.31
C ASP A 371 -8.93 35.48 -17.29
N TYR A 372 -8.55 34.85 -18.41
CA TYR A 372 -7.32 34.11 -18.58
C TYR A 372 -6.21 34.87 -19.32
N TYR A 373 -6.47 36.12 -19.72
CA TYR A 373 -5.53 36.94 -20.47
C TYR A 373 -5.12 38.15 -19.64
N PRO A 374 -3.90 38.70 -19.85
CA PRO A 374 -3.47 39.91 -19.16
C PRO A 374 -4.42 41.08 -19.41
N ASP A 375 -4.68 41.87 -18.39
CA ASP A 375 -5.60 43.04 -18.47
C ASP A 375 -5.15 44.11 -19.48
N ASP A 376 -3.87 44.10 -19.84
CA ASP A 376 -3.22 45.02 -20.79
C ASP A 376 -3.14 44.46 -22.22
N CYS A 377 -3.73 43.27 -22.49
CA CYS A 377 -3.80 42.72 -23.84
C CYS A 377 -4.62 43.63 -24.78
N LYS A 378 -4.05 43.89 -25.96
CA LYS A 378 -4.71 44.73 -27.02
C LYS A 378 -5.92 43.99 -27.59
N ILE A 379 -7.07 44.64 -27.59
CA ILE A 379 -8.30 44.12 -28.17
C ILE A 379 -8.64 44.95 -29.41
N TYR A 380 -8.71 44.27 -30.57
CA TYR A 380 -9.04 44.90 -31.84
C TYR A 380 -10.48 44.53 -32.26
N LEU A 381 -11.12 45.44 -33.02
CA LEU A 381 -12.46 45.22 -33.54
C LEU A 381 -12.47 44.48 -34.91
N SER A 382 -11.30 44.39 -35.55
CA SER A 382 -11.14 43.61 -36.79
C SER A 382 -9.70 43.14 -36.99
N LEU A 383 -9.53 42.03 -37.70
CA LEU A 383 -8.23 41.47 -38.06
C LEU A 383 -7.39 42.44 -38.96
N LYS A 384 -8.07 43.29 -39.72
CA LYS A 384 -7.41 44.32 -40.59
C LYS A 384 -6.77 45.42 -39.73
N GLU A 385 -7.42 45.78 -38.65
CA GLU A 385 -6.92 46.80 -37.69
C GLU A 385 -5.70 46.25 -36.92
N ALA A 386 -5.78 44.98 -36.49
CA ALA A 386 -4.68 44.33 -35.80
C ALA A 386 -3.40 44.26 -36.69
N LYS A 387 -3.53 43.81 -37.93
CA LYS A 387 -2.39 43.70 -38.85
C LYS A 387 -1.78 45.07 -39.25
N LYS A 388 -2.59 46.11 -39.32
CA LYS A 388 -2.08 47.47 -39.61
C LYS A 388 -1.26 48.05 -38.47
N ASN A 389 -1.50 47.61 -37.23
CA ASN A 389 -0.75 48.04 -36.04
C ASN A 389 0.48 47.18 -35.72
N GLU A 390 0.60 45.99 -36.37
CA GLU A 390 1.85 45.19 -36.31
C GLU A 390 2.90 45.65 -37.34
N GLU A 391 2.48 46.34 -38.43
CA GLU A 391 3.40 46.87 -39.49
C GLU A 391 3.94 48.27 -39.17
N ASN A 392 3.47 48.94 -38.14
CA ASN A 392 3.97 50.23 -37.66
C ASN A 392 4.74 50.07 -36.31
#